data_2c0410bc93ad25496ed446e82c3de1e9
#
_entry.id   2c0410bc93ad25496ed446e82c3de1e9
#
_cell.length_a   1.000
_cell.length_b   1.000
_cell.length_c   1.000
_cell.angle_alpha   90.00
_cell.angle_beta   90.00
_cell.angle_gamma   90.00
#
_symmetry.space_group_name_H-M   'P 1'
#
loop_
_entity.id
_entity.type
_entity.pdbx_description
1 polymer ?
#
loop_
_entity_poly.entity_id
_entity_poly.type
_entity_poly.pdbx_seq_one_letter_code
_entity_poly.pdbx_strand_id
1 'polypeptide(L)'
;MILTELTSVPAGSLPFHTLKEHLRLGTGFAEADLQDGLLETVMRAAIAALEARLGVVLLNKQFSWQLSTWKNSERQVLPKRPIQSLNEIVLIDASDQETALELGDFVLRKDDQSPNVSAFKSFPTIQAGGVADIRFTAGYGESWSDIPADLAQAMILLAAHFYENRNGAAVSDTQFPPLVLSLIAPFQPIRGMRG
;
A
#
# COMPACT_ATOMS: atom_id res chain seq x y z
N MET A 1 9.60 2.57 -15.46
CA MET A 1 9.39 2.19 -14.05
C MET A 1 7.92 1.85 -13.87
N ILE A 2 7.61 0.60 -13.53
CA ILE A 2 6.25 0.07 -13.39
C ILE A 2 6.15 -0.58 -12.01
N LEU A 3 5.08 -0.25 -11.25
CA LEU A 3 4.77 -0.88 -9.96
C LEU A 3 3.43 -1.62 -10.11
N THR A 4 3.44 -2.92 -9.86
CA THR A 4 2.28 -3.80 -9.96
C THR A 4 1.99 -4.44 -8.61
N GLU A 5 0.73 -4.38 -8.17
CA GLU A 5 0.25 -5.13 -7.02
C GLU A 5 -0.03 -6.59 -7.46
N LEU A 6 0.62 -7.55 -6.81
CA LEU A 6 0.52 -8.97 -7.14
C LEU A 6 -0.59 -9.70 -6.35
N THR A 7 -0.91 -9.21 -5.16
CA THR A 7 -1.92 -9.80 -4.27
C THR A 7 -2.90 -8.74 -3.80
N SER A 8 -4.18 -9.11 -3.70
CA SER A 8 -5.22 -8.25 -3.12
C SER A 8 -5.48 -8.64 -1.66
N VAL A 9 -5.95 -7.68 -0.87
CA VAL A 9 -6.38 -7.92 0.52
C VAL A 9 -7.63 -8.79 0.52
N PRO A 10 -7.65 -9.94 1.24
CA PRO A 10 -8.84 -10.77 1.38
C PRO A 10 -9.99 -10.01 2.04
N ALA A 11 -11.24 -10.24 1.61
CA ALA A 11 -12.41 -9.59 2.22
C ALA A 11 -12.51 -9.86 3.73
N GLY A 12 -12.14 -11.07 4.18
CA GLY A 12 -12.14 -11.44 5.59
C GLY A 12 -11.17 -10.64 6.48
N SER A 13 -10.18 -9.95 5.91
CA SER A 13 -9.28 -9.05 6.64
C SER A 13 -9.84 -7.63 6.81
N LEU A 14 -10.98 -7.32 6.20
CA LEU A 14 -11.61 -6.02 6.30
C LEU A 14 -12.49 -5.92 7.55
N PRO A 15 -12.56 -4.75 8.22
CA PRO A 15 -13.26 -4.56 9.48
C PRO A 15 -14.76 -4.31 9.29
N PHE A 16 -15.49 -5.23 8.66
CA PHE A 16 -16.94 -5.10 8.38
C PHE A 16 -17.75 -4.78 9.63
N HIS A 17 -17.48 -5.52 10.72
CA HIS A 17 -18.20 -5.34 11.98
C HIS A 17 -18.03 -3.92 12.52
N THR A 18 -16.80 -3.42 12.58
CA THR A 18 -16.49 -2.08 13.07
C THR A 18 -17.15 -0.99 12.23
N LEU A 19 -17.18 -1.15 10.90
CA LEU A 19 -17.86 -0.19 10.02
C LEU A 19 -19.37 -0.25 10.20
N LYS A 20 -19.99 -1.45 10.31
CA LYS A 20 -21.43 -1.61 10.58
C LYS A 20 -21.83 -0.96 11.90
N GLU A 21 -21.05 -1.16 12.95
CA GLU A 21 -21.28 -0.51 14.26
C GLU A 21 -21.18 1.02 14.15
N HIS A 22 -20.16 1.52 13.48
CA HIS A 22 -19.97 2.96 13.27
C HIS A 22 -21.15 3.59 12.54
N LEU A 23 -21.66 2.94 11.50
CA LEU A 23 -22.82 3.38 10.71
C LEU A 23 -24.17 3.10 11.39
N ARG A 24 -24.16 2.42 12.54
CA ARG A 24 -25.37 2.00 13.28
C ARG A 24 -26.34 1.18 12.41
N LEU A 25 -25.79 0.37 11.53
CA LEU A 25 -26.59 -0.51 10.69
C LEU A 25 -27.15 -1.67 11.52
N GLY A 26 -28.48 -1.86 11.46
CA GLY A 26 -29.14 -2.95 12.18
C GLY A 26 -28.77 -4.34 11.63
N THR A 27 -28.90 -5.37 12.46
CA THR A 27 -28.63 -6.78 12.10
C THR A 27 -29.84 -7.47 11.41
N GLY A 28 -30.59 -6.76 10.56
CA GLY A 28 -31.73 -7.32 9.85
C GLY A 28 -31.31 -8.41 8.85
N PHE A 29 -31.92 -9.61 9.00
CA PHE A 29 -31.51 -10.84 8.35
C PHE A 29 -31.68 -10.90 6.82
N ALA A 30 -32.43 -10.02 6.18
CA ALA A 30 -32.79 -10.14 4.76
C ALA A 30 -31.96 -9.28 3.79
N GLU A 31 -31.17 -8.32 4.29
CA GLU A 31 -30.40 -7.38 3.47
C GLU A 31 -28.88 -7.45 3.72
N ALA A 32 -28.42 -8.37 4.55
CA ALA A 32 -27.03 -8.45 4.99
C ALA A 32 -26.05 -8.61 3.80
N ASP A 33 -26.33 -9.51 2.89
CA ASP A 33 -25.42 -9.83 1.77
C ASP A 33 -25.33 -8.69 0.74
N LEU A 34 -26.42 -7.98 0.47
CA LEU A 34 -26.41 -6.85 -0.47
C LEU A 34 -25.67 -5.64 0.11
N GLN A 35 -25.79 -5.43 1.42
CA GLN A 35 -25.07 -4.37 2.12
C GLN A 35 -23.58 -4.68 2.23
N ASP A 36 -23.18 -5.94 2.43
CA ASP A 36 -21.80 -6.32 2.59
C ASP A 36 -20.96 -6.03 1.34
N GLY A 37 -21.49 -6.27 0.14
CA GLY A 37 -20.84 -5.90 -1.11
C GLY A 37 -20.62 -4.38 -1.26
N LEU A 38 -21.58 -3.57 -0.84
CA LEU A 38 -21.44 -2.11 -0.83
C LEU A 38 -20.41 -1.66 0.22
N LEU A 39 -20.47 -2.23 1.43
CA LEU A 39 -19.50 -1.93 2.50
C LEU A 39 -18.09 -2.32 2.09
N GLU A 40 -17.89 -3.47 1.45
CA GLU A 40 -16.61 -3.86 0.89
C GLU A 40 -16.09 -2.83 -0.11
N THR A 41 -16.93 -2.40 -1.03
CA THR A 41 -16.57 -1.42 -2.05
C THR A 41 -16.10 -0.09 -1.44
N VAL A 42 -16.84 0.46 -0.45
CA VAL A 42 -16.45 1.73 0.18
C VAL A 42 -15.21 1.57 1.06
N MET A 43 -15.02 0.43 1.73
CA MET A 43 -13.80 0.16 2.49
C MET A 43 -12.57 0.07 1.59
N ARG A 44 -12.66 -0.67 0.47
CA ARG A 44 -11.57 -0.74 -0.52
C ARG A 44 -11.24 0.61 -1.12
N ALA A 45 -12.25 1.42 -1.42
CA ALA A 45 -12.06 2.80 -1.90
C ALA A 45 -11.38 3.68 -0.85
N ALA A 46 -11.75 3.57 0.43
CA ALA A 46 -11.13 4.32 1.53
C ALA A 46 -9.67 3.90 1.73
N ILE A 47 -9.37 2.59 1.72
CA ILE A 47 -8.00 2.06 1.77
C ILE A 47 -7.18 2.63 0.62
N ALA A 48 -7.65 2.50 -0.61
CA ALA A 48 -6.94 2.97 -1.80
C ALA A 48 -6.65 4.48 -1.75
N ALA A 49 -7.62 5.28 -1.30
CA ALA A 49 -7.48 6.73 -1.15
C ALA A 49 -6.42 7.10 -0.09
N LEU A 50 -6.43 6.44 1.08
CA LEU A 50 -5.44 6.65 2.13
C LEU A 50 -4.04 6.21 1.68
N GLU A 51 -3.92 5.03 1.09
CA GLU A 51 -2.66 4.48 0.58
C GLU A 51 -2.05 5.38 -0.51
N ALA A 52 -2.88 5.90 -1.42
CA ALA A 52 -2.43 6.82 -2.46
C ALA A 52 -1.94 8.16 -1.89
N ARG A 53 -2.66 8.70 -0.90
CA ARG A 53 -2.32 9.99 -0.28
C ARG A 53 -1.04 9.94 0.54
N LEU A 54 -0.83 8.84 1.27
CA LEU A 54 0.27 8.71 2.22
C LEU A 54 1.50 8.00 1.65
N GLY A 55 1.35 7.26 0.55
CA GLY A 55 2.39 6.39 0.03
C GLY A 55 2.66 5.16 0.93
N VAL A 56 1.71 4.82 1.81
CA VAL A 56 1.75 3.63 2.68
C VAL A 56 0.96 2.49 2.07
N VAL A 57 1.10 1.31 2.66
CA VAL A 57 0.24 0.14 2.44
C VAL A 57 -0.31 -0.27 3.80
N LEU A 58 -1.64 -0.37 3.93
CA LEU A 58 -2.27 -0.65 5.23
C LEU A 58 -2.16 -2.13 5.60
N LEU A 59 -2.62 -3.03 4.75
CA LEU A 59 -2.53 -4.47 4.95
C LEU A 59 -1.51 -5.07 3.98
N ASN A 60 -0.86 -6.15 4.39
CA ASN A 60 0.21 -6.77 3.62
C ASN A 60 -0.23 -7.13 2.20
N LYS A 61 0.55 -6.65 1.24
CA LYS A 61 0.42 -6.94 -0.19
C LYS A 61 1.80 -7.20 -0.78
N GLN A 62 1.84 -8.04 -1.80
CA GLN A 62 3.03 -8.26 -2.59
C GLN A 62 3.04 -7.35 -3.82
N PHE A 63 4.22 -6.84 -4.12
CA PHE A 63 4.45 -5.95 -5.25
C PHE A 63 5.60 -6.46 -6.11
N SER A 64 5.48 -6.26 -7.41
CA SER A 64 6.56 -6.30 -8.39
C SER A 64 6.85 -4.87 -8.83
N TRP A 65 8.12 -4.50 -8.78
CA TRP A 65 8.55 -3.16 -9.17
C TRP A 65 9.67 -3.23 -10.19
N GLN A 66 9.33 -2.91 -11.44
CA GLN A 66 10.24 -2.97 -12.57
C GLN A 66 10.93 -1.63 -12.82
N LEU A 67 12.25 -1.69 -12.95
CA LEU A 67 13.16 -0.57 -13.19
C LEU A 67 14.00 -0.82 -14.43
N SER A 68 14.13 0.17 -15.30
CA SER A 68 15.09 0.13 -16.43
C SER A 68 16.49 0.59 -16.05
N THR A 69 16.64 1.23 -14.89
CA THR A 69 17.92 1.72 -14.37
C THR A 69 17.85 1.89 -12.87
N TRP A 70 18.92 1.60 -12.16
CA TRP A 70 19.06 1.90 -10.75
C TRP A 70 19.20 3.40 -10.53
N LYS A 71 18.55 3.93 -9.51
CA LYS A 71 18.69 5.35 -9.15
C LYS A 71 20.08 5.66 -8.57
N ASN A 72 20.65 4.68 -7.86
CA ASN A 72 21.99 4.74 -7.29
C ASN A 72 22.62 3.33 -7.37
N SER A 73 23.93 3.25 -7.54
CA SER A 73 24.66 1.98 -7.69
C SER A 73 24.66 1.10 -6.45
N GLU A 74 24.46 1.68 -5.27
CA GLU A 74 24.55 0.96 -3.99
C GLU A 74 23.23 0.97 -3.20
N ARG A 75 22.30 1.86 -3.57
CA ARG A 75 21.04 2.05 -2.82
C ARG A 75 19.87 2.31 -3.75
N GLN A 76 18.80 1.53 -3.56
CA GLN A 76 17.54 1.71 -4.28
C GLN A 76 16.39 1.91 -3.26
N VAL A 77 15.79 3.10 -3.27
CA VAL A 77 14.63 3.43 -2.42
C VAL A 77 13.39 2.73 -2.97
N LEU A 78 12.62 2.08 -2.09
CA LEU A 78 11.38 1.40 -2.46
C LEU A 78 10.19 2.36 -2.51
N PRO A 79 9.21 2.12 -3.40
CA PRO A 79 8.12 3.07 -3.67
C PRO A 79 6.96 3.00 -2.66
N LYS A 80 6.94 2.00 -1.78
CA LYS A 80 5.91 1.76 -0.78
C LYS A 80 6.50 1.62 0.61
N ARG A 81 5.68 1.79 1.64
CA ARG A 81 6.04 1.65 3.05
C ARG A 81 4.81 1.31 3.92
N PRO A 82 4.99 0.72 5.10
CA PRO A 82 6.22 0.07 5.57
C PRO A 82 6.53 -1.20 4.76
N ILE A 83 7.80 -1.58 4.69
CA ILE A 83 8.23 -2.82 4.01
C ILE A 83 8.39 -3.93 5.04
N GLN A 84 7.79 -5.09 4.76
CA GLN A 84 7.91 -6.29 5.59
C GLN A 84 9.09 -7.16 5.16
N SER A 85 9.19 -7.45 3.88
CA SER A 85 10.25 -8.30 3.34
C SER A 85 10.63 -7.93 1.92
N LEU A 86 11.90 -8.20 1.58
CA LEU A 86 12.37 -8.29 0.22
C LEU A 86 12.28 -9.77 -0.18
N ASN A 87 11.48 -10.07 -1.19
CA ASN A 87 11.16 -11.44 -1.55
C ASN A 87 12.10 -11.95 -2.66
N GLU A 88 12.39 -11.12 -3.66
CA GLU A 88 13.20 -11.48 -4.80
C GLU A 88 13.72 -10.24 -5.53
N ILE A 89 14.88 -10.36 -6.18
CA ILE A 89 15.37 -9.39 -7.18
C ILE A 89 15.75 -10.20 -8.41
N VAL A 90 15.15 -9.89 -9.55
CA VAL A 90 15.38 -10.56 -10.83
C VAL A 90 15.84 -9.56 -11.86
N LEU A 91 16.90 -9.88 -12.61
CA LEU A 91 17.26 -9.16 -13.84
C LEU A 91 16.61 -9.88 -15.01
N ILE A 92 15.91 -9.13 -15.83
CA ILE A 92 15.27 -9.63 -17.05
C ILE A 92 15.96 -8.91 -18.21
N ASP A 93 16.56 -9.66 -19.12
CA ASP A 93 17.21 -9.11 -20.29
C ASP A 93 16.23 -8.80 -21.45
N ALA A 94 16.73 -8.26 -22.56
CA ALA A 94 15.94 -7.94 -23.74
C ALA A 94 15.34 -9.16 -24.46
N SER A 95 15.75 -10.38 -24.08
CA SER A 95 15.26 -11.67 -24.60
C SER A 95 14.33 -12.36 -23.61
N ASP A 96 13.85 -11.64 -22.58
CA ASP A 96 13.01 -12.15 -21.47
C ASP A 96 13.70 -13.28 -20.66
N GLN A 97 15.02 -13.35 -20.69
CA GLN A 97 15.77 -14.26 -19.81
C GLN A 97 15.87 -13.69 -18.41
N GLU A 98 15.39 -14.46 -17.45
CA GLU A 98 15.41 -14.10 -16.03
C GLU A 98 16.66 -14.61 -15.32
N THR A 99 17.29 -13.74 -14.54
CA THR A 99 18.42 -14.07 -13.66
C THR A 99 18.10 -13.58 -12.26
N ALA A 100 17.82 -14.51 -11.35
CA ALA A 100 17.60 -14.19 -9.94
C ALA A 100 18.92 -13.81 -9.28
N LEU A 101 18.90 -12.76 -8.46
CA LEU A 101 20.04 -12.31 -7.67
C LEU A 101 20.01 -12.95 -6.27
N GLU A 102 21.15 -13.25 -5.72
CA GLU A 102 21.28 -13.77 -4.36
C GLU A 102 20.92 -12.68 -3.35
N LEU A 103 19.83 -12.87 -2.60
CA LEU A 103 19.35 -11.89 -1.61
C LEU A 103 20.38 -11.61 -0.50
N GLY A 104 21.30 -12.54 -0.25
CA GLY A 104 22.41 -12.38 0.69
C GLY A 104 23.38 -11.24 0.34
N ASP A 105 23.41 -10.78 -0.91
CA ASP A 105 24.23 -9.65 -1.34
C ASP A 105 23.59 -8.28 -1.07
N PHE A 106 22.35 -8.27 -0.52
CA PHE A 106 21.57 -7.07 -0.29
C PHE A 106 21.09 -6.96 1.16
N VAL A 107 20.87 -5.73 1.61
CA VAL A 107 20.30 -5.42 2.92
C VAL A 107 19.03 -4.61 2.72
N LEU A 108 17.91 -5.13 3.21
CA LEU A 108 16.67 -4.37 3.34
C LEU A 108 16.75 -3.45 4.58
N ARG A 109 16.65 -2.14 4.37
CA ARG A 109 16.53 -1.14 5.43
C ARG A 109 15.08 -0.69 5.53
N LYS A 110 14.43 -1.08 6.63
CA LYS A 110 13.02 -0.78 6.94
C LYS A 110 12.89 0.60 7.59
N ASP A 111 13.24 1.64 6.84
CA ASP A 111 13.05 3.02 7.28
C ASP A 111 11.61 3.44 7.08
N ASP A 112 11.01 4.11 8.07
CA ASP A 112 9.59 4.48 8.04
C ASP A 112 9.25 5.51 6.96
N GLN A 113 10.21 6.30 6.52
CA GLN A 113 10.00 7.34 5.51
C GLN A 113 10.60 6.99 4.15
N SER A 114 11.72 6.26 4.15
CA SER A 114 12.50 5.98 2.95
C SER A 114 13.09 4.56 2.97
N PRO A 115 12.22 3.52 3.02
CA PRO A 115 12.72 2.15 3.01
C PRO A 115 13.50 1.89 1.74
N ASN A 116 14.58 1.13 1.86
CA ASN A 116 15.47 0.91 0.72
C ASN A 116 16.17 -0.43 0.78
N VAL A 117 16.60 -0.89 -0.39
CA VAL A 117 17.52 -2.00 -0.55
C VAL A 117 18.91 -1.43 -0.81
N SER A 118 19.90 -1.88 -0.07
CA SER A 118 21.31 -1.53 -0.27
C SER A 118 22.11 -2.76 -0.66
N ALA A 119 22.95 -2.65 -1.67
CA ALA A 119 23.88 -3.70 -2.06
C ALA A 119 25.16 -3.61 -1.22
N PHE A 120 25.78 -4.75 -0.85
CA PHE A 120 27.07 -4.77 -0.16
C PHE A 120 28.23 -4.23 -1.02
N LYS A 121 28.15 -4.39 -2.32
CA LYS A 121 29.12 -3.86 -3.29
C LYS A 121 28.45 -2.83 -4.20
N SER A 122 27.73 -3.32 -5.19
CA SER A 122 26.94 -2.51 -6.11
C SER A 122 25.84 -3.38 -6.71
N PHE A 123 24.76 -2.75 -7.14
CA PHE A 123 23.79 -3.43 -7.97
C PHE A 123 24.42 -3.83 -9.32
N PRO A 124 24.10 -5.01 -9.84
CA PRO A 124 24.57 -5.41 -11.17
C PRO A 124 23.95 -4.51 -12.24
N THR A 125 24.67 -4.35 -13.34
CA THR A 125 24.21 -3.49 -14.46
C THR A 125 22.96 -4.09 -15.12
N ILE A 126 21.93 -3.28 -15.28
CA ILE A 126 20.77 -3.62 -16.11
C ILE A 126 21.21 -3.42 -17.58
N GLN A 127 21.13 -4.47 -18.37
CA GLN A 127 21.52 -4.43 -19.78
C GLN A 127 20.55 -3.54 -20.59
N ALA A 128 20.99 -3.01 -21.72
CA ALA A 128 20.16 -2.21 -22.60
C ALA A 128 18.94 -3.01 -23.07
N GLY A 129 17.74 -2.45 -22.87
CA GLY A 129 16.46 -3.14 -23.17
C GLY A 129 15.98 -4.08 -22.08
N GLY A 130 16.78 -4.36 -21.03
CA GLY A 130 16.38 -5.15 -19.90
C GLY A 130 15.77 -4.34 -18.76
N VAL A 131 15.31 -5.03 -17.73
CA VAL A 131 14.74 -4.46 -16.49
C VAL A 131 15.21 -5.23 -15.27
N ALA A 132 15.23 -4.57 -14.12
CA ALA A 132 15.30 -5.23 -12.82
C ALA A 132 13.90 -5.28 -12.22
N ASP A 133 13.43 -6.44 -11.79
CA ASP A 133 12.17 -6.64 -11.08
C ASP A 133 12.47 -6.90 -9.60
N ILE A 134 12.05 -5.98 -8.74
CA ILE A 134 12.18 -6.10 -7.28
C ILE A 134 10.82 -6.52 -6.75
N ARG A 135 10.74 -7.73 -6.18
CA ARG A 135 9.54 -8.25 -5.54
C ARG A 135 9.65 -8.11 -4.03
N PHE A 136 8.66 -7.49 -3.42
CA PHE A 136 8.66 -7.20 -2.00
C PHE A 136 7.24 -7.25 -1.41
N THR A 137 7.17 -7.42 -0.08
CA THR A 137 5.92 -7.33 0.68
C THR A 137 5.93 -6.02 1.45
N ALA A 138 4.83 -5.26 1.34
CA ALA A 138 4.62 -4.03 2.07
C ALA A 138 3.27 -4.08 2.79
N GLY A 139 3.17 -3.39 3.94
CA GLY A 139 1.99 -3.28 4.79
C GLY A 139 2.38 -3.28 6.26
N TYR A 140 1.45 -2.91 7.14
CA TYR A 140 1.68 -2.97 8.59
C TYR A 140 1.58 -4.41 9.12
N GLY A 141 0.74 -5.26 8.52
CA GLY A 141 0.56 -6.65 8.89
C GLY A 141 -0.55 -7.32 8.08
N GLU A 142 -0.87 -8.56 8.42
CA GLU A 142 -1.92 -9.35 7.75
C GLU A 142 -3.31 -9.07 8.30
N SER A 143 -3.38 -8.65 9.57
CA SER A 143 -4.61 -8.42 10.30
C SER A 143 -4.91 -6.94 10.46
N TRP A 144 -6.18 -6.61 10.58
CA TRP A 144 -6.63 -5.25 10.83
C TRP A 144 -6.03 -4.67 12.12
N SER A 145 -5.82 -5.50 13.14
CA SER A 145 -5.21 -5.12 14.43
C SER A 145 -3.74 -4.69 14.34
N ASP A 146 -3.07 -5.00 13.25
CA ASP A 146 -1.66 -4.64 13.04
C ASP A 146 -1.49 -3.18 12.55
N ILE A 147 -2.60 -2.57 12.10
CA ILE A 147 -2.60 -1.19 11.59
C ILE A 147 -2.57 -0.22 12.79
N PRO A 148 -1.75 0.84 12.75
CA PRO A 148 -1.81 1.90 13.76
C PRO A 148 -3.23 2.43 13.96
N ALA A 149 -3.63 2.62 15.23
CA ALA A 149 -5.00 2.97 15.59
C ALA A 149 -5.53 4.22 14.87
N ASP A 150 -4.68 5.22 14.67
CA ASP A 150 -5.03 6.47 13.96
C ASP A 150 -5.38 6.18 12.49
N LEU A 151 -4.59 5.34 11.81
CA LEU A 151 -4.85 4.95 10.42
C LEU A 151 -6.09 4.06 10.31
N ALA A 152 -6.27 3.12 11.24
CA ALA A 152 -7.45 2.27 11.30
C ALA A 152 -8.72 3.11 11.49
N GLN A 153 -8.70 4.07 12.42
CA GLN A 153 -9.80 5.00 12.65
C GLN A 153 -10.05 5.91 11.44
N ALA A 154 -8.98 6.44 10.84
CA ALA A 154 -9.08 7.28 9.64
C ALA A 154 -9.76 6.54 8.49
N MET A 155 -9.46 5.24 8.29
CA MET A 155 -10.08 4.42 7.27
C MET A 155 -11.57 4.21 7.53
N ILE A 156 -11.97 3.89 8.78
CA ILE A 156 -13.39 3.71 9.14
C ILE A 156 -14.18 5.00 8.88
N LEU A 157 -13.65 6.15 9.31
CA LEU A 157 -14.29 7.45 9.09
C LEU A 157 -14.40 7.79 7.60
N LEU A 158 -13.37 7.50 6.81
CA LEU A 158 -13.38 7.75 5.37
C LEU A 158 -14.36 6.82 4.65
N ALA A 159 -14.41 5.53 5.03
CA ALA A 159 -15.36 4.57 4.48
C ALA A 159 -16.81 4.96 4.81
N ALA A 160 -17.08 5.40 6.05
CA ALA A 160 -18.39 5.93 6.45
C ALA A 160 -18.75 7.17 5.63
N HIS A 161 -17.80 8.09 5.44
CA HIS A 161 -18.01 9.28 4.60
C HIS A 161 -18.37 8.92 3.16
N PHE A 162 -17.69 7.94 2.54
CA PHE A 162 -18.01 7.46 1.20
C PHE A 162 -19.38 6.78 1.14
N TYR A 163 -19.73 6.02 2.19
CA TYR A 163 -21.04 5.38 2.29
C TYR A 163 -22.18 6.40 2.34
N GLU A 164 -22.05 7.43 3.14
CA GLU A 164 -23.06 8.48 3.33
C GLU A 164 -23.21 9.38 2.09
N ASN A 165 -22.10 9.67 1.40
CA ASN A 165 -22.05 10.56 0.24
C ASN A 165 -22.08 9.83 -1.12
N ARG A 166 -22.51 8.57 -1.16
CA ARG A 166 -22.53 7.75 -2.38
C ARG A 166 -23.37 8.30 -3.53
N ASN A 167 -24.31 9.20 -3.24
CA ASN A 167 -25.20 9.79 -4.25
C ASN A 167 -24.63 11.05 -4.93
N GLY A 168 -23.36 11.39 -4.70
CA GLY A 168 -22.69 12.51 -5.38
C GLY A 168 -23.24 13.91 -5.05
N ALA A 169 -24.16 14.04 -4.10
CA ALA A 169 -24.68 15.32 -3.66
C ALA A 169 -23.66 16.00 -2.75
N ALA A 170 -22.97 17.01 -3.27
CA ALA A 170 -21.96 17.83 -2.60
C ALA A 170 -20.57 17.19 -2.46
N VAL A 171 -19.92 16.93 -3.59
CA VAL A 171 -18.46 16.84 -3.62
C VAL A 171 -17.92 18.28 -3.49
N SER A 172 -17.73 18.75 -2.25
CA SER A 172 -16.79 19.85 -2.03
C SER A 172 -15.39 19.32 -2.35
N ASP A 173 -14.52 20.18 -2.85
CA ASP A 173 -13.14 19.89 -3.32
C ASP A 173 -12.23 19.18 -2.30
N THR A 174 -12.69 18.89 -1.09
CA THR A 174 -11.96 18.15 -0.06
C THR A 174 -12.45 16.71 0.04
N GLN A 175 -11.79 15.84 -0.69
CA GLN A 175 -11.99 14.39 -0.70
C GLN A 175 -11.86 13.72 0.69
N PHE A 176 -11.32 14.43 1.69
CA PHE A 176 -11.03 13.92 3.03
C PHE A 176 -11.67 14.80 4.10
N PRO A 177 -12.49 14.23 5.02
CA PRO A 177 -13.01 14.95 6.18
C PRO A 177 -11.86 15.54 7.05
N PRO A 178 -12.06 16.70 7.70
CA PRO A 178 -11.01 17.32 8.52
C PRO A 178 -10.45 16.41 9.62
N LEU A 179 -11.29 15.60 10.25
CA LEU A 179 -10.88 14.64 11.27
C LEU A 179 -9.96 13.56 10.69
N VAL A 180 -10.27 13.05 9.49
CA VAL A 180 -9.40 12.10 8.78
C VAL A 180 -8.03 12.74 8.51
N LEU A 181 -8.01 14.00 8.03
CA LEU A 181 -6.76 14.72 7.78
C LEU A 181 -5.90 14.87 9.04
N SER A 182 -6.52 15.12 10.20
CA SER A 182 -5.81 15.20 11.49
C SER A 182 -5.18 13.87 11.89
N LEU A 183 -5.93 12.76 11.73
CA LEU A 183 -5.45 11.42 12.08
C LEU A 183 -4.29 10.97 11.20
N ILE A 184 -4.31 11.32 9.92
CA ILE A 184 -3.25 10.90 8.97
C ILE A 184 -2.05 11.84 8.92
N ALA A 185 -2.12 13.00 9.57
CA ALA A 185 -1.05 14.00 9.54
C ALA A 185 0.34 13.45 9.97
N PRO A 186 0.46 12.62 11.02
CA PRO A 186 1.75 12.04 11.42
C PRO A 186 2.36 11.09 10.37
N PHE A 187 1.56 10.53 9.49
CA PHE A 187 1.98 9.55 8.49
C PHE A 187 2.29 10.17 7.13
N GLN A 188 2.18 11.49 6.99
CA GLN A 188 2.50 12.15 5.73
C GLN A 188 4.00 12.08 5.45
N PRO A 189 4.41 11.90 4.16
CA PRO A 189 5.83 11.91 3.81
C PRO A 189 6.44 13.27 4.12
N ILE A 190 7.61 13.27 4.76
CA ILE A 190 8.36 14.48 5.06
C ILE A 190 8.83 15.08 3.74
N ARG A 191 8.36 16.29 3.43
CA ARG A 191 8.78 17.03 2.23
C ARG A 191 10.24 17.42 2.38
N GLY A 192 11.11 16.88 1.52
CA GLY A 192 12.55 17.18 1.51
C GLY A 192 13.46 15.95 1.61
N MET A 193 12.95 14.76 1.95
CA MET A 193 13.73 13.52 2.00
C MET A 193 13.64 12.64 0.73
N ARG A 194 13.05 13.14 -0.34
CA ARG A 194 13.10 12.45 -1.64
C ARG A 194 14.42 12.79 -2.33
N GLY A 195 15.49 12.14 -1.89
CA GLY A 195 16.79 12.13 -2.55
C GLY A 195 16.86 11.11 -3.68
#